data_6e8eb9fa4f31078bbd85c2ada095027a
#
_entry.id   6e8eb9fa4f31078bbd85c2ada095027a
#
_cell.length_a   1.000
_cell.length_b   1.000
_cell.length_c   1.000
_cell.angle_alpha   90.00
_cell.angle_beta   90.00
_cell.angle_gamma   90.00
#
_symmetry.space_group_name_H-M   'P 1'
#
loop_
_entity.id
_entity.type
_entity.pdbx_description
1 polymer ?
#
loop_
_entity_poly.entity_id
_entity_poly.type
_entity_poly.pdbx_seq_one_letter_code
_entity_poly.pdbx_strand_id
1 'polypeptide(L)'
;MTDQQTAFKHRAMVTSPSTAASEAGAKVLRDGGTAIEAVVATASVLAVTYPHFCGIGGDAVWMVSDNTGKVQSFLGIGQAAEKGGDTITPGTPIPLRGPGSTLTTACTVDSWQHALDHSAKNWGGTKNLSELITPAIALAENGFAISPSQCFWLDFRKEEIANWPSFMDVFTPNGRMPHVGETFHQPHLAQSLKRIAEFGARDFYEGGLADQIVKGLSAVGSPITKADLAKTRTRTVDAVSLDYGDVTLFAPPAPTQGLATLMTMGVLREMGQKNWAEGTADHYHLVVEAIKRAFLKRDQIADPDFTSTDFTALLDHADLAADAKDISPTNALDWPHPFRHGDTVFLAAKDANGNCASVLQSTYFDWGSGVVAGDTGIVWQNRGAAFSTDPNHPNAFAPGKLPFYTLNPGMALKGGKPHLLYGTQGADGQPQTLAMLLTRLLDFGLSPADALAKPRFLLGKTFSDANDSLKLEVDAGDDVFDELAARGHVLRAIEQQSALAGQAGIIRIDEDGFVDGAHDPRSDGKAIGV
;
A
#
# COMPACT_ATOMS: atom_id res chain seq x y z
N MET A 1 -14.84 -33.99 -8.02
CA MET A 1 -13.76 -33.99 -7.02
C MET A 1 -12.59 -33.27 -7.65
N THR A 2 -12.55 -31.95 -7.54
CA THR A 2 -11.46 -31.11 -8.01
C THR A 2 -10.36 -31.11 -6.94
N ASP A 3 -9.16 -31.36 -7.40
CA ASP A 3 -7.94 -31.62 -6.65
C ASP A 3 -7.55 -30.43 -5.72
N GLN A 4 -8.15 -30.35 -4.54
CA GLN A 4 -7.84 -29.33 -3.51
C GLN A 4 -6.53 -29.60 -2.76
N GLN A 5 -5.77 -30.65 -3.11
CA GLN A 5 -4.54 -31.05 -2.44
C GLN A 5 -3.27 -30.42 -3.02
N THR A 6 -3.37 -29.43 -3.91
CA THR A 6 -2.17 -28.84 -4.55
C THR A 6 -1.69 -27.53 -3.92
N ALA A 7 -2.39 -26.98 -2.91
CA ALA A 7 -2.20 -25.63 -2.40
C ALA A 7 -0.88 -25.41 -1.65
N PHE A 8 -0.47 -26.29 -0.75
CA PHE A 8 0.71 -26.11 0.08
C PHE A 8 1.87 -26.99 -0.39
N LYS A 9 2.57 -26.59 -1.46
CA LYS A 9 3.69 -27.38 -2.04
C LYS A 9 5.05 -26.72 -1.92
N HIS A 10 5.08 -25.43 -1.62
CA HIS A 10 6.29 -24.62 -1.63
C HIS A 10 6.64 -24.17 -0.23
N ARG A 11 7.95 -24.01 0.06
CA ARG A 11 8.42 -23.48 1.34
C ARG A 11 8.76 -21.99 1.30
N ALA A 12 8.80 -21.42 0.10
CA ALA A 12 9.00 -20.00 -0.10
C ALA A 12 8.03 -19.48 -1.15
N MET A 13 7.67 -18.20 -1.06
CA MET A 13 6.74 -17.57 -2.00
C MET A 13 6.96 -16.07 -2.04
N VAL A 14 6.70 -15.47 -3.19
CA VAL A 14 6.57 -14.03 -3.39
C VAL A 14 5.28 -13.72 -4.12
N THR A 15 4.64 -12.59 -3.81
CA THR A 15 3.45 -12.09 -4.49
C THR A 15 3.57 -10.59 -4.77
N SER A 16 3.14 -10.14 -5.96
CA SER A 16 3.10 -8.73 -6.36
C SER A 16 2.17 -8.50 -7.54
N PRO A 17 1.73 -7.23 -7.81
CA PRO A 17 0.81 -6.89 -8.90
C PRO A 17 1.44 -6.92 -10.30
N SER A 18 2.73 -7.25 -10.43
CA SER A 18 3.44 -7.40 -11.71
C SER A 18 4.12 -8.76 -11.78
N THR A 19 3.83 -9.52 -12.85
CA THR A 19 4.46 -10.82 -13.07
C THR A 19 5.99 -10.70 -13.14
N ALA A 20 6.53 -9.70 -13.84
CA ALA A 20 7.97 -9.48 -13.93
C ALA A 20 8.63 -9.21 -12.56
N ALA A 21 7.94 -8.47 -11.70
CA ALA A 21 8.40 -8.19 -10.35
C ALA A 21 8.38 -9.44 -9.46
N SER A 22 7.30 -10.25 -9.53
CA SER A 22 7.21 -11.52 -8.81
C SER A 22 8.30 -12.51 -9.27
N GLU A 23 8.63 -12.55 -10.56
CA GLU A 23 9.73 -13.41 -11.09
C GLU A 23 11.10 -12.96 -10.56
N ALA A 24 11.36 -11.66 -10.44
CA ALA A 24 12.61 -11.14 -9.86
C ALA A 24 12.77 -11.58 -8.39
N GLY A 25 11.71 -11.43 -7.58
CA GLY A 25 11.72 -11.90 -6.18
C GLY A 25 11.83 -13.42 -6.07
N ALA A 26 11.10 -14.17 -6.90
CA ALA A 26 11.15 -15.63 -6.91
C ALA A 26 12.55 -16.15 -7.29
N LYS A 27 13.26 -15.45 -8.18
CA LYS A 27 14.65 -15.77 -8.48
C LYS A 27 15.54 -15.64 -7.25
N VAL A 28 15.39 -14.56 -6.48
CA VAL A 28 16.14 -14.36 -5.24
C VAL A 28 15.87 -15.49 -4.25
N LEU A 29 14.61 -15.90 -4.09
CA LEU A 29 14.24 -17.03 -3.20
C LEU A 29 14.82 -18.36 -3.68
N ARG A 30 14.81 -18.66 -4.99
CA ARG A 30 15.44 -19.85 -5.59
C ARG A 30 16.94 -19.89 -5.33
N ASP A 31 17.59 -18.73 -5.34
CA ASP A 31 19.01 -18.57 -5.07
C ASP A 31 19.34 -18.59 -3.56
N GLY A 32 18.37 -18.90 -2.69
CA GLY A 32 18.52 -18.99 -1.24
C GLY A 32 18.52 -17.66 -0.51
N GLY A 33 18.08 -16.58 -1.14
CA GLY A 33 17.96 -15.26 -0.52
C GLY A 33 16.81 -15.19 0.49
N THR A 34 16.87 -14.18 1.36
CA THR A 34 15.86 -13.93 2.40
C THR A 34 14.59 -13.29 1.83
N ALA A 35 13.51 -13.31 2.62
CA ALA A 35 12.26 -12.65 2.26
C ALA A 35 12.45 -11.14 1.99
N ILE A 36 13.27 -10.45 2.78
CA ILE A 36 13.60 -9.03 2.56
C ILE A 36 14.34 -8.84 1.23
N GLU A 37 15.35 -9.65 0.94
CA GLU A 37 16.08 -9.56 -0.33
C GLU A 37 15.16 -9.79 -1.53
N ALA A 38 14.24 -10.77 -1.44
CA ALA A 38 13.22 -11.02 -2.47
C ALA A 38 12.27 -9.83 -2.64
N VAL A 39 11.82 -9.23 -1.55
CA VAL A 39 10.96 -8.04 -1.59
C VAL A 39 11.67 -6.84 -2.20
N VAL A 40 12.95 -6.59 -1.87
CA VAL A 40 13.71 -5.46 -2.47
C VAL A 40 13.85 -5.64 -3.98
N ALA A 41 14.16 -6.86 -4.46
CA ALA A 41 14.21 -7.14 -5.89
C ALA A 41 12.83 -6.92 -6.56
N THR A 42 11.76 -7.40 -5.94
CA THR A 42 10.37 -7.21 -6.41
C THR A 42 10.00 -5.72 -6.44
N ALA A 43 10.26 -4.98 -5.35
CA ALA A 43 9.94 -3.56 -5.19
C ALA A 43 10.67 -2.68 -6.22
N SER A 44 11.94 -2.98 -6.50
CA SER A 44 12.72 -2.25 -7.50
C SER A 44 12.18 -2.45 -8.91
N VAL A 45 11.77 -3.69 -9.26
CA VAL A 45 11.14 -3.97 -10.56
C VAL A 45 9.77 -3.31 -10.65
N LEU A 46 8.96 -3.29 -9.58
CA LEU A 46 7.69 -2.58 -9.54
C LEU A 46 7.86 -1.07 -9.77
N ALA A 47 8.91 -0.46 -9.22
CA ALA A 47 9.19 0.96 -9.44
C ALA A 47 9.44 1.30 -10.93
N VAL A 48 9.77 0.30 -11.75
CA VAL A 48 9.94 0.42 -13.21
C VAL A 48 8.69 -0.01 -13.97
N THR A 49 8.13 -1.19 -13.64
CA THR A 49 7.05 -1.82 -14.43
C THR A 49 5.64 -1.44 -14.00
N TYR A 50 5.50 -0.76 -12.84
CA TYR A 50 4.23 -0.32 -12.27
C TYR A 50 4.28 1.14 -11.80
N PRO A 51 4.81 2.07 -12.64
CA PRO A 51 5.17 3.43 -12.26
C PRO A 51 3.96 4.31 -11.92
N HIS A 52 2.75 3.87 -12.29
CA HIS A 52 1.51 4.58 -12.00
C HIS A 52 1.12 4.53 -10.52
N PHE A 53 1.62 3.57 -9.75
CA PHE A 53 1.28 3.43 -8.32
C PHE A 53 2.48 3.56 -7.38
N CYS A 54 3.68 3.26 -7.84
CA CYS A 54 4.87 3.30 -7.00
C CYS A 54 6.12 3.76 -7.75
N GLY A 55 7.15 4.13 -7.01
CA GLY A 55 8.42 4.55 -7.58
C GLY A 55 9.43 4.88 -6.49
N ILE A 56 10.68 5.12 -6.89
CA ILE A 56 11.74 5.51 -5.94
C ILE A 56 11.58 6.94 -5.41
N GLY A 57 10.68 7.74 -6.00
CA GLY A 57 10.28 9.07 -5.50
C GLY A 57 9.08 9.01 -4.53
N GLY A 58 8.77 7.85 -3.98
CA GLY A 58 7.71 7.59 -3.00
C GLY A 58 8.24 7.05 -1.68
N ASP A 59 7.37 6.34 -0.96
CA ASP A 59 7.63 5.77 0.36
C ASP A 59 7.28 4.28 0.40
N ALA A 60 7.75 3.57 1.45
CA ALA A 60 7.39 2.19 1.69
C ALA A 60 7.27 1.89 3.19
N VAL A 61 6.21 1.17 3.56
CA VAL A 61 5.98 0.70 4.93
C VAL A 61 6.06 -0.83 4.93
N TRP A 62 6.78 -1.36 5.91
CA TRP A 62 7.12 -2.77 6.02
C TRP A 62 6.59 -3.36 7.32
N MET A 63 6.07 -4.58 7.23
CA MET A 63 5.92 -5.49 8.35
C MET A 63 6.87 -6.66 8.12
N VAL A 64 7.73 -6.94 9.07
CA VAL A 64 8.69 -8.04 8.99
C VAL A 64 8.58 -8.94 10.20
N SER A 65 8.75 -10.24 10.01
CA SER A 65 8.80 -11.21 11.09
C SER A 65 9.86 -12.26 10.81
N ASP A 66 10.63 -12.62 11.84
CA ASP A 66 11.46 -13.81 11.77
C ASP A 66 10.61 -15.08 11.99
N ASN A 67 11.23 -16.24 11.84
CA ASN A 67 10.61 -17.56 12.02
C ASN A 67 10.21 -17.85 13.48
N THR A 68 10.61 -17.03 14.44
CA THR A 68 10.21 -17.13 15.86
C THR A 68 8.95 -16.33 16.16
N GLY A 69 8.46 -15.53 15.20
CA GLY A 69 7.29 -14.67 15.35
C GLY A 69 7.59 -13.30 15.96
N LYS A 70 8.85 -12.87 15.96
CA LYS A 70 9.18 -11.49 16.34
C LYS A 70 8.81 -10.53 15.22
N VAL A 71 7.73 -9.77 15.41
CA VAL A 71 7.20 -8.81 14.44
C VAL A 71 7.76 -7.41 14.70
N GLN A 72 8.18 -6.73 13.64
CA GLN A 72 8.59 -5.31 13.64
C GLN A 72 8.00 -4.59 12.42
N SER A 73 7.90 -3.27 12.50
CA SER A 73 7.55 -2.41 11.37
C SER A 73 8.70 -1.46 11.02
N PHE A 74 8.92 -1.24 9.70
CA PHE A 74 9.82 -0.21 9.22
C PHE A 74 9.00 0.87 8.54
N LEU A 75 9.05 2.07 9.07
CA LEU A 75 8.38 3.24 8.51
C LEU A 75 9.36 3.98 7.59
N GLY A 76 9.38 3.59 6.33
CA GLY A 76 10.09 4.29 5.25
C GLY A 76 9.23 5.43 4.71
N ILE A 77 9.02 6.45 5.54
CA ILE A 77 8.11 7.59 5.27
C ILE A 77 8.93 8.88 5.20
N GLY A 78 8.76 9.62 4.09
CA GLY A 78 9.36 10.93 3.91
C GLY A 78 8.67 12.01 4.76
N GLN A 79 9.46 12.80 5.46
CA GLN A 79 8.97 13.90 6.31
C GLN A 79 8.69 15.17 5.51
N ALA A 80 7.89 16.06 6.10
CA ALA A 80 7.61 17.39 5.58
C ALA A 80 8.88 18.24 5.43
N ALA A 81 9.01 18.93 4.30
CA ALA A 81 10.12 19.84 4.02
C ALA A 81 10.13 21.04 4.97
N GLU A 82 11.29 21.50 5.35
CA GLU A 82 11.49 22.63 6.29
C GLU A 82 10.74 23.89 5.85
N LYS A 83 10.76 24.19 4.56
CA LYS A 83 10.11 25.38 3.97
C LYS A 83 8.73 25.09 3.34
N GLY A 84 8.19 23.89 3.54
CA GLY A 84 6.89 23.52 2.94
C GLY A 84 5.74 24.42 3.40
N GLY A 85 5.78 24.90 4.64
CA GLY A 85 4.78 25.81 5.19
C GLY A 85 4.65 27.14 4.44
N ASP A 86 5.72 27.60 3.80
CA ASP A 86 5.73 28.88 3.06
C ASP A 86 4.81 28.84 1.82
N THR A 87 4.44 27.64 1.37
CA THR A 87 3.58 27.42 0.20
C THR A 87 2.13 27.08 0.56
N ILE A 88 1.82 26.93 1.86
CA ILE A 88 0.50 26.52 2.34
C ILE A 88 -0.34 27.75 2.69
N THR A 89 -1.57 27.81 2.14
CA THR A 89 -2.55 28.82 2.53
C THR A 89 -3.56 28.19 3.50
N PRO A 90 -3.68 28.69 4.74
CA PRO A 90 -4.66 28.17 5.69
C PRO A 90 -6.08 28.14 5.12
N GLY A 91 -6.79 27.02 5.33
CA GLY A 91 -8.15 26.82 4.84
C GLY A 91 -8.26 26.47 3.33
N THR A 92 -7.16 26.50 2.59
CA THR A 92 -7.14 26.06 1.20
C THR A 92 -6.49 24.67 1.11
N PRO A 93 -7.18 23.63 0.62
CA PRO A 93 -6.62 22.30 0.51
C PRO A 93 -5.31 22.30 -0.29
N ILE A 94 -4.33 21.51 0.16
CA ILE A 94 -3.10 21.28 -0.59
C ILE A 94 -3.47 20.57 -1.89
N PRO A 95 -2.96 21.03 -3.05
CA PRO A 95 -3.32 20.43 -4.33
C PRO A 95 -2.86 18.97 -4.41
N LEU A 96 -3.62 18.14 -5.12
CA LEU A 96 -3.27 16.73 -5.34
C LEU A 96 -2.19 16.54 -6.39
N ARG A 97 -1.99 17.53 -7.27
CA ARG A 97 -1.07 17.47 -8.41
C ARG A 97 -0.18 18.71 -8.47
N GLY A 98 0.92 18.52 -9.18
CA GLY A 98 1.89 19.58 -9.42
C GLY A 98 2.82 19.86 -8.24
N PRO A 99 3.68 20.88 -8.38
CA PRO A 99 4.72 21.19 -7.39
C PRO A 99 4.20 21.48 -5.99
N GLY A 100 2.99 22.07 -5.87
CA GLY A 100 2.36 22.37 -4.58
C GLY A 100 2.04 21.14 -3.72
N SER A 101 2.03 19.92 -4.31
CA SER A 101 1.84 18.67 -3.57
C SER A 101 3.14 18.02 -3.13
N THR A 102 4.31 18.48 -3.64
CA THR A 102 5.64 17.91 -3.37
C THR A 102 6.22 18.46 -2.06
N LEU A 103 5.48 18.32 -0.96
CA LEU A 103 5.86 18.90 0.33
C LEU A 103 6.63 17.95 1.24
N THR A 104 6.76 16.67 0.86
CA THR A 104 7.48 15.64 1.63
C THR A 104 8.64 15.08 0.84
N THR A 105 9.68 14.67 1.55
CA THR A 105 10.78 13.87 0.98
C THR A 105 10.27 12.48 0.60
N ALA A 106 11.11 11.63 -0.01
CA ALA A 106 10.78 10.27 -0.42
C ALA A 106 11.71 9.28 0.27
N CYS A 107 11.16 8.20 0.87
CA CYS A 107 11.95 7.30 1.73
C CYS A 107 12.08 5.86 1.19
N THR A 108 11.52 5.55 0.01
CA THR A 108 11.54 4.19 -0.58
C THR A 108 12.95 3.61 -0.62
N VAL A 109 13.94 4.36 -1.17
CA VAL A 109 15.31 3.86 -1.37
C VAL A 109 16.03 3.64 -0.03
N ASP A 110 15.84 4.53 0.94
CA ASP A 110 16.38 4.35 2.29
C ASP A 110 15.76 3.13 2.99
N SER A 111 14.45 2.88 2.78
CA SER A 111 13.77 1.73 3.35
C SER A 111 14.29 0.40 2.80
N TRP A 112 14.65 0.35 1.52
CA TRP A 112 15.28 -0.84 0.93
C TRP A 112 16.61 -1.15 1.61
N GLN A 113 17.49 -0.15 1.77
CA GLN A 113 18.78 -0.33 2.43
C GLN A 113 18.61 -0.70 3.90
N HIS A 114 17.72 -0.01 4.62
CA HIS A 114 17.41 -0.30 6.03
C HIS A 114 16.94 -1.75 6.22
N ALA A 115 16.06 -2.24 5.35
CA ALA A 115 15.58 -3.62 5.39
C ALA A 115 16.71 -4.61 5.06
N LEU A 116 17.58 -4.32 4.09
CA LEU A 116 18.74 -5.16 3.78
C LEU A 116 19.73 -5.22 4.94
N ASP A 117 20.00 -4.11 5.61
CA ASP A 117 20.86 -4.07 6.80
C ASP A 117 20.27 -4.94 7.93
N HIS A 118 18.93 -4.88 8.11
CA HIS A 118 18.23 -5.77 9.04
C HIS A 118 18.37 -7.23 8.63
N SER A 119 18.17 -7.57 7.36
CA SER A 119 18.30 -8.92 6.82
C SER A 119 19.71 -9.48 7.02
N ALA A 120 20.73 -8.71 6.69
CA ALA A 120 22.13 -9.10 6.85
C ALA A 120 22.47 -9.37 8.33
N LYS A 121 22.01 -8.50 9.22
CA LYS A 121 22.29 -8.58 10.65
C LYS A 121 21.55 -9.74 11.35
N ASN A 122 20.29 -10.00 10.98
CA ASN A 122 19.39 -10.85 11.76
C ASN A 122 19.00 -12.15 11.05
N TRP A 123 18.98 -12.18 9.70
CA TRP A 123 18.47 -13.31 8.90
C TRP A 123 19.54 -13.98 8.04
N GLY A 124 20.79 -13.52 8.11
CA GLY A 124 21.90 -14.05 7.30
C GLY A 124 21.81 -13.67 5.82
N GLY A 125 21.13 -12.57 5.50
CA GLY A 125 21.08 -12.04 4.13
C GLY A 125 22.48 -11.66 3.63
N THR A 126 22.75 -11.97 2.37
CA THR A 126 24.07 -11.79 1.75
C THR A 126 24.04 -10.95 0.49
N LYS A 127 22.85 -10.69 -0.07
CA LYS A 127 22.71 -9.92 -1.30
C LYS A 127 22.66 -8.44 -1.00
N ASN A 128 23.43 -7.67 -1.75
CA ASN A 128 23.47 -6.21 -1.60
C ASN A 128 22.45 -5.50 -2.52
N LEU A 129 22.22 -4.22 -2.28
CA LEU A 129 21.26 -3.42 -3.04
C LEU A 129 21.58 -3.40 -4.55
N SER A 130 22.86 -3.29 -4.93
CA SER A 130 23.30 -3.26 -6.34
C SER A 130 22.88 -4.52 -7.09
N GLU A 131 23.07 -5.71 -6.49
CA GLU A 131 22.65 -6.97 -7.09
C GLU A 131 21.13 -7.05 -7.25
N LEU A 132 20.38 -6.65 -6.23
CA LEU A 132 18.93 -6.81 -6.18
C LEU A 132 18.17 -5.84 -7.12
N ILE A 133 18.72 -4.66 -7.41
CA ILE A 133 18.10 -3.71 -8.35
C ILE A 133 18.57 -3.89 -9.81
N THR A 134 19.52 -4.78 -10.08
CA THR A 134 20.01 -5.06 -11.44
C THR A 134 18.89 -5.44 -12.42
N PRO A 135 17.89 -6.30 -12.06
CA PRO A 135 16.77 -6.59 -12.96
C PRO A 135 15.93 -5.34 -13.30
N ALA A 136 15.73 -4.45 -12.35
CA ALA A 136 15.01 -3.19 -12.57
C ALA A 136 15.76 -2.27 -13.54
N ILE A 137 17.09 -2.15 -13.38
CA ILE A 137 17.96 -1.40 -14.31
C ILE A 137 17.82 -1.96 -15.73
N ALA A 138 17.90 -3.28 -15.87
CA ALA A 138 17.81 -3.94 -17.18
C ALA A 138 16.45 -3.69 -17.86
N LEU A 139 15.34 -3.76 -17.11
CA LEU A 139 14.00 -3.48 -17.64
C LEU A 139 13.82 -2.01 -18.01
N ALA A 140 14.32 -1.08 -17.20
CA ALA A 140 14.25 0.35 -17.50
C ALA A 140 15.07 0.73 -18.75
N GLU A 141 16.21 0.09 -18.95
CA GLU A 141 17.13 0.37 -20.07
C GLU A 141 16.72 -0.34 -21.36
N ASN A 142 16.45 -1.66 -21.29
CA ASN A 142 16.15 -2.49 -22.46
C ASN A 142 14.66 -2.51 -22.82
N GLY A 143 13.80 -1.95 -21.94
CA GLY A 143 12.36 -1.89 -22.11
C GLY A 143 11.63 -3.12 -21.57
N PHE A 144 10.35 -2.93 -21.32
CA PHE A 144 9.39 -3.94 -20.86
C PHE A 144 8.04 -3.73 -21.57
N ALA A 145 7.22 -4.78 -21.63
CA ALA A 145 5.87 -4.68 -22.17
C ALA A 145 4.99 -3.89 -21.19
N ILE A 146 4.39 -2.79 -21.64
CA ILE A 146 3.50 -1.96 -20.82
C ILE A 146 2.23 -2.75 -20.46
N SER A 147 1.81 -2.66 -19.19
CA SER A 147 0.69 -3.43 -18.68
C SER A 147 -0.68 -2.80 -19.01
N PRO A 148 -1.77 -3.62 -19.01
CA PRO A 148 -3.13 -3.10 -19.09
C PRO A 148 -3.42 -2.05 -18.02
N SER A 149 -3.00 -2.27 -16.78
CA SER A 149 -3.18 -1.33 -15.66
C SER A 149 -2.52 0.02 -15.95
N GLN A 150 -1.26 0.02 -16.42
CA GLN A 150 -0.57 1.27 -16.74
C GLN A 150 -1.26 2.05 -17.86
N CYS A 151 -1.72 1.36 -18.92
CA CYS A 151 -2.46 2.02 -20.02
C CYS A 151 -3.80 2.59 -19.53
N PHE A 152 -4.53 1.84 -18.70
CA PHE A 152 -5.78 2.31 -18.11
C PHE A 152 -5.58 3.61 -17.33
N TRP A 153 -4.58 3.69 -16.45
CA TRP A 153 -4.33 4.87 -15.64
C TRP A 153 -3.74 6.06 -16.42
N LEU A 154 -3.05 5.82 -17.53
CA LEU A 154 -2.66 6.89 -18.47
C LEU A 154 -3.89 7.49 -19.17
N ASP A 155 -4.77 6.64 -19.71
CA ASP A 155 -5.99 7.10 -20.38
C ASP A 155 -6.95 7.79 -19.39
N PHE A 156 -7.07 7.26 -18.18
CA PHE A 156 -7.91 7.83 -17.13
C PHE A 156 -7.48 9.27 -16.76
N ARG A 157 -6.17 9.57 -16.82
CA ARG A 157 -5.60 10.89 -16.51
C ARG A 157 -5.24 11.75 -17.74
N LYS A 158 -5.59 11.34 -18.94
CA LYS A 158 -5.15 11.97 -20.18
C LYS A 158 -5.39 13.48 -20.25
N GLU A 159 -6.46 13.98 -19.63
CA GLU A 159 -6.79 15.42 -19.61
C GLU A 159 -5.93 16.20 -18.61
N GLU A 160 -5.44 15.53 -17.56
CA GLU A 160 -4.60 16.14 -16.52
C GLU A 160 -3.11 16.16 -16.90
N ILE A 161 -2.62 15.05 -17.48
CA ILE A 161 -1.18 14.79 -17.69
C ILE A 161 -0.52 15.83 -18.60
N ALA A 162 -1.26 16.44 -19.51
CA ALA A 162 -0.76 17.52 -20.37
C ALA A 162 -0.24 18.73 -19.58
N ASN A 163 -0.68 18.88 -18.33
CA ASN A 163 -0.29 19.97 -17.44
C ASN A 163 0.81 19.57 -16.44
N TRP A 164 1.32 18.33 -16.48
CA TRP A 164 2.31 17.86 -15.52
C TRP A 164 3.74 18.05 -16.05
N PRO A 165 4.60 18.79 -15.32
CA PRO A 165 5.95 19.09 -15.78
C PRO A 165 6.78 17.82 -16.05
N SER A 166 7.40 17.74 -17.22
CA SER A 166 8.27 16.63 -17.68
C SER A 166 7.62 15.25 -17.73
N PHE A 167 6.33 15.13 -17.38
CA PHE A 167 5.63 13.84 -17.36
C PHE A 167 5.44 13.28 -18.78
N MET A 168 4.99 14.13 -19.69
CA MET A 168 4.73 13.76 -21.09
C MET A 168 5.97 13.22 -21.79
N ASP A 169 7.14 13.82 -21.51
CA ASP A 169 8.41 13.41 -22.13
C ASP A 169 8.80 11.97 -21.72
N VAL A 170 8.40 11.54 -20.51
CA VAL A 170 8.71 10.21 -19.98
C VAL A 170 7.63 9.19 -20.37
N PHE A 171 6.35 9.50 -20.16
CA PHE A 171 5.26 8.50 -20.19
C PHE A 171 4.43 8.51 -21.47
N THR A 172 4.63 9.49 -22.34
CA THR A 172 4.01 9.53 -23.67
C THR A 172 5.08 9.67 -24.77
N PRO A 173 5.97 8.67 -24.91
CA PRO A 173 7.04 8.73 -25.89
C PRO A 173 6.45 8.91 -27.29
N ASN A 174 7.10 9.70 -28.14
CA ASN A 174 6.63 10.05 -29.49
C ASN A 174 5.34 10.89 -29.50
N GLY A 175 4.98 11.57 -28.40
CA GLY A 175 3.82 12.46 -28.31
C GLY A 175 2.45 11.77 -28.38
N ARG A 176 2.40 10.46 -28.11
CA ARG A 176 1.16 9.67 -28.05
C ARG A 176 1.09 8.76 -26.84
N MET A 177 -0.12 8.37 -26.44
CA MET A 177 -0.33 7.34 -25.44
C MET A 177 0.20 6.00 -25.95
N PRO A 178 0.95 5.24 -25.12
CA PRO A 178 1.40 3.91 -25.48
C PRO A 178 0.23 2.91 -25.42
N HIS A 179 0.40 1.77 -26.11
CA HIS A 179 -0.58 0.69 -26.15
C HIS A 179 -0.12 -0.49 -25.25
N VAL A 180 -1.10 -1.25 -24.78
CA VAL A 180 -0.85 -2.49 -24.01
C VAL A 180 0.11 -3.41 -24.78
N GLY A 181 1.14 -3.88 -24.12
CA GLY A 181 2.16 -4.76 -24.69
C GLY A 181 3.23 -4.04 -25.52
N GLU A 182 3.12 -2.74 -25.76
CA GLU A 182 4.18 -1.94 -26.40
C GLU A 182 5.44 -1.93 -25.52
N THR A 183 6.60 -1.95 -26.15
CA THR A 183 7.87 -1.85 -25.40
C THR A 183 8.07 -0.43 -24.88
N PHE A 184 8.21 -0.31 -23.57
CA PHE A 184 8.37 0.97 -22.89
C PHE A 184 9.75 1.05 -22.22
N HIS A 185 10.46 2.15 -22.44
CA HIS A 185 11.80 2.41 -21.92
C HIS A 185 11.81 3.59 -20.96
N GLN A 186 12.63 3.52 -19.91
CA GLN A 186 12.82 4.60 -18.94
C GLN A 186 14.33 4.89 -18.75
N PRO A 187 15.02 5.44 -19.77
CA PRO A 187 16.48 5.58 -19.75
C PRO A 187 16.98 6.49 -18.62
N HIS A 188 16.26 7.55 -18.27
CA HIS A 188 16.64 8.42 -17.15
C HIS A 188 16.49 7.72 -15.80
N LEU A 189 15.42 6.94 -15.60
CA LEU A 189 15.25 6.13 -14.39
C LEU A 189 16.33 5.04 -14.31
N ALA A 190 16.68 4.41 -15.43
CA ALA A 190 17.79 3.43 -15.48
C ALA A 190 19.11 4.06 -15.00
N GLN A 191 19.41 5.29 -15.41
CA GLN A 191 20.62 6.01 -14.95
C GLN A 191 20.56 6.31 -13.45
N SER A 192 19.41 6.74 -12.93
CA SER A 192 19.22 6.97 -11.50
C SER A 192 19.41 5.68 -10.69
N LEU A 193 18.86 4.56 -11.14
CA LEU A 193 19.06 3.26 -10.49
C LEU A 193 20.52 2.78 -10.60
N LYS A 194 21.21 2.98 -11.72
CA LYS A 194 22.65 2.69 -11.86
C LYS A 194 23.49 3.48 -10.86
N ARG A 195 23.16 4.76 -10.63
CA ARG A 195 23.86 5.55 -9.61
C ARG A 195 23.64 4.99 -8.21
N ILE A 196 22.40 4.58 -7.87
CA ILE A 196 22.10 3.94 -6.59
C ILE A 196 22.89 2.63 -6.46
N ALA A 197 23.01 1.84 -7.53
CA ALA A 197 23.78 0.60 -7.54
C ALA A 197 25.27 0.84 -7.33
N GLU A 198 25.83 1.91 -7.89
CA GLU A 198 27.25 2.25 -7.83
C GLU A 198 27.66 2.94 -6.52
N PHE A 199 26.87 3.93 -6.06
CA PHE A 199 27.22 4.81 -4.94
C PHE A 199 26.42 4.50 -3.66
N GLY A 200 25.49 3.52 -3.70
CA GLY A 200 24.64 3.14 -2.58
C GLY A 200 23.41 4.04 -2.40
N ALA A 201 22.49 3.60 -1.54
CA ALA A 201 21.22 4.28 -1.30
C ALA A 201 21.37 5.75 -0.89
N ARG A 202 22.45 6.10 -0.18
CA ARG A 202 22.65 7.48 0.31
C ARG A 202 22.98 8.49 -0.80
N ASP A 203 23.34 8.06 -2.01
CA ASP A 203 23.49 8.97 -3.15
C ASP A 203 22.17 9.66 -3.52
N PHE A 204 21.02 8.99 -3.30
CA PHE A 204 19.68 9.56 -3.48
C PHE A 204 19.40 10.73 -2.52
N TYR A 205 20.03 10.75 -1.34
CA TYR A 205 19.73 11.70 -0.26
C TYR A 205 20.81 12.74 -0.03
N GLU A 206 22.06 12.40 -0.30
CA GLU A 206 23.24 13.22 0.07
C GLU A 206 24.22 13.42 -1.07
N GLY A 207 24.21 12.53 -2.08
CA GLY A 207 25.17 12.50 -3.17
C GLY A 207 24.75 13.27 -4.42
N GLY A 208 25.31 12.86 -5.56
CA GLY A 208 25.05 13.52 -6.84
C GLY A 208 23.65 13.31 -7.38
N LEU A 209 22.97 12.19 -7.04
CA LEU A 209 21.57 12.01 -7.39
C LEU A 209 20.67 12.97 -6.60
N ALA A 210 20.97 13.22 -5.31
CA ALA A 210 20.27 14.24 -4.53
C ALA A 210 20.36 15.63 -5.17
N ASP A 211 21.55 16.01 -5.69
CA ASP A 211 21.73 17.28 -6.38
C ASP A 211 20.86 17.39 -7.64
N GLN A 212 20.75 16.32 -8.42
CA GLN A 212 19.89 16.26 -9.61
C GLN A 212 18.41 16.35 -9.25
N ILE A 213 17.96 15.59 -8.24
CA ILE A 213 16.58 15.61 -7.73
C ILE A 213 16.19 17.01 -7.29
N VAL A 214 16.99 17.62 -6.40
CA VAL A 214 16.70 18.97 -5.87
C VAL A 214 16.69 20.01 -6.97
N LYS A 215 17.63 19.93 -7.93
CA LYS A 215 17.65 20.83 -9.09
C LYS A 215 16.34 20.72 -9.89
N GLY A 216 15.88 19.50 -10.18
CA GLY A 216 14.65 19.26 -10.92
C GLY A 216 13.40 19.73 -10.17
N LEU A 217 13.28 19.41 -8.88
CA LEU A 217 12.17 19.83 -8.04
C LEU A 217 12.14 21.36 -7.84
N SER A 218 13.27 21.99 -7.59
CA SER A 218 13.37 23.46 -7.45
C SER A 218 12.98 24.19 -8.74
N ALA A 219 13.31 23.64 -9.90
CA ALA A 219 12.98 24.24 -11.19
C ALA A 219 11.46 24.38 -11.42
N VAL A 220 10.67 23.55 -10.76
CA VAL A 220 9.19 23.60 -10.82
C VAL A 220 8.56 24.25 -9.58
N GLY A 221 9.36 24.73 -8.62
CA GLY A 221 8.87 25.43 -7.42
C GLY A 221 8.57 24.55 -6.20
N SER A 222 9.07 23.31 -6.16
CA SER A 222 9.01 22.47 -4.95
C SER A 222 9.87 23.07 -3.83
N PRO A 223 9.40 23.05 -2.56
CA PRO A 223 10.17 23.59 -1.42
C PRO A 223 11.27 22.65 -0.92
N ILE A 224 11.38 21.41 -1.45
CA ILE A 224 12.31 20.39 -0.98
C ILE A 224 13.76 20.83 -1.24
N THR A 225 14.60 20.73 -0.22
CA THR A 225 16.02 21.02 -0.28
C THR A 225 16.86 19.74 -0.09
N LYS A 226 18.16 19.82 -0.43
CA LYS A 226 19.11 18.73 -0.15
C LYS A 226 19.23 18.45 1.35
N ALA A 227 19.09 19.47 2.19
CA ALA A 227 19.09 19.29 3.64
C ALA A 227 17.87 18.50 4.14
N ASP A 228 16.70 18.65 3.50
CA ASP A 228 15.52 17.84 3.80
C ASP A 228 15.75 16.38 3.38
N LEU A 229 16.27 16.14 2.19
CA LEU A 229 16.61 14.79 1.74
C LEU A 229 17.63 14.13 2.68
N ALA A 230 18.68 14.84 3.07
CA ALA A 230 19.73 14.32 3.95
C ALA A 230 19.20 13.87 5.34
N LYS A 231 18.11 14.46 5.82
CA LYS A 231 17.44 14.07 7.09
C LYS A 231 16.57 12.81 6.97
N THR A 232 16.20 12.40 5.76
CA THR A 232 15.26 11.28 5.54
C THR A 232 15.89 9.97 5.98
N ARG A 233 15.20 9.25 6.88
CA ARG A 233 15.60 7.95 7.43
C ARG A 233 14.38 7.08 7.71
N THR A 234 14.52 5.81 7.42
CA THR A 234 13.57 4.78 7.83
C THR A 234 13.66 4.54 9.34
N ARG A 235 12.51 4.41 9.99
CA ARG A 235 12.41 4.16 11.42
C ARG A 235 11.99 2.72 11.66
N THR A 236 12.69 1.99 12.54
CA THR A 236 12.21 0.72 13.11
C THR A 236 11.35 1.03 14.31
N VAL A 237 10.12 0.51 14.32
CA VAL A 237 9.14 0.70 15.39
C VAL A 237 8.45 -0.61 15.72
N ASP A 238 7.88 -0.70 16.92
CA ASP A 238 7.07 -1.84 17.31
C ASP A 238 5.74 -1.82 16.53
N ALA A 239 5.30 -2.98 16.07
CA ALA A 239 3.99 -3.14 15.46
C ALA A 239 2.88 -3.08 16.51
N VAL A 240 1.70 -2.57 16.12
CA VAL A 240 0.48 -2.69 16.94
C VAL A 240 -0.22 -4.00 16.63
N SER A 241 -0.93 -4.55 17.60
CA SER A 241 -1.56 -5.87 17.45
C SER A 241 -2.95 -5.95 18.05
N LEU A 242 -3.74 -6.92 17.55
CA LEU A 242 -5.07 -7.24 18.03
C LEU A 242 -5.30 -8.75 17.92
N ASP A 243 -5.75 -9.38 19.00
CA ASP A 243 -6.17 -10.77 18.96
C ASP A 243 -7.53 -10.92 18.26
N TYR A 244 -7.61 -11.87 17.32
CA TYR A 244 -8.81 -12.17 16.55
C TYR A 244 -8.95 -13.69 16.36
N GLY A 245 -9.92 -14.31 17.05
CA GLY A 245 -10.06 -15.77 17.07
C GLY A 245 -8.80 -16.45 17.61
N ASP A 246 -8.19 -17.30 16.83
CA ASP A 246 -6.97 -18.05 17.17
C ASP A 246 -5.68 -17.44 16.59
N VAL A 247 -5.78 -16.21 16.03
CA VAL A 247 -4.63 -15.47 15.49
C VAL A 247 -4.46 -14.13 16.19
N THR A 248 -3.24 -13.60 16.15
CA THR A 248 -2.95 -12.21 16.49
C THR A 248 -2.63 -11.45 15.20
N LEU A 249 -3.44 -10.44 14.89
CA LEU A 249 -3.25 -9.54 13.75
C LEU A 249 -2.25 -8.44 14.11
N PHE A 250 -1.36 -8.11 13.19
CA PHE A 250 -0.36 -7.05 13.34
C PHE A 250 -0.48 -6.04 12.20
N ALA A 251 -0.30 -4.76 12.54
CA ALA A 251 -0.26 -3.66 11.61
C ALA A 251 0.82 -2.63 11.98
N PRO A 252 1.30 -1.79 11.06
CA PRO A 252 2.20 -0.70 11.40
C PRO A 252 1.47 0.33 12.27
N PRO A 253 2.19 0.97 13.24
CA PRO A 253 1.61 1.96 14.14
C PRO A 253 1.33 3.30 13.45
N ALA A 254 0.84 4.28 14.21
CA ALA A 254 0.74 5.68 13.76
C ALA A 254 2.11 6.17 13.19
N PRO A 255 2.11 7.02 12.17
CA PRO A 255 0.96 7.72 11.58
C PRO A 255 0.19 6.93 10.52
N THR A 256 0.34 5.61 10.46
CA THR A 256 -0.33 4.79 9.44
C THR A 256 -1.77 4.46 9.83
N GLN A 257 -2.60 4.15 8.83
CA GLN A 257 -3.97 3.66 9.08
C GLN A 257 -4.04 2.17 9.45
N GLY A 258 -2.93 1.55 9.83
CA GLY A 258 -2.92 0.18 10.35
C GLY A 258 -3.90 -0.01 11.51
N LEU A 259 -3.97 0.99 12.38
CA LEU A 259 -4.95 1.06 13.47
C LEU A 259 -6.40 0.98 12.97
N ALA A 260 -6.74 1.58 11.83
CA ALA A 260 -8.11 1.54 11.29
C ALA A 260 -8.53 0.12 10.90
N THR A 261 -7.62 -0.67 10.32
CA THR A 261 -7.87 -2.09 10.06
C THR A 261 -8.07 -2.87 11.34
N LEU A 262 -7.20 -2.68 12.34
CA LEU A 262 -7.31 -3.38 13.61
C LEU A 262 -8.57 -2.96 14.40
N MET A 263 -8.95 -1.67 14.41
CA MET A 263 -10.22 -1.22 14.97
C MET A 263 -11.41 -1.92 14.31
N THR A 264 -11.44 -1.98 12.96
CA THR A 264 -12.51 -2.66 12.22
C THR A 264 -12.60 -4.13 12.61
N MET A 265 -11.48 -4.85 12.63
CA MET A 265 -11.45 -6.25 13.05
C MET A 265 -11.82 -6.42 14.53
N GLY A 266 -11.42 -5.49 15.39
CA GLY A 266 -11.80 -5.47 16.80
C GLY A 266 -13.30 -5.32 17.00
N VAL A 267 -13.94 -4.40 16.28
CA VAL A 267 -15.41 -4.24 16.30
C VAL A 267 -16.11 -5.53 15.83
N LEU A 268 -15.64 -6.14 14.73
CA LEU A 268 -16.17 -7.42 14.23
C LEU A 268 -16.00 -8.55 15.25
N ARG A 269 -14.86 -8.63 15.94
CA ARG A 269 -14.62 -9.58 17.04
C ARG A 269 -15.65 -9.42 18.16
N GLU A 270 -15.89 -8.18 18.60
CA GLU A 270 -16.83 -7.88 19.70
C GLU A 270 -18.29 -8.17 19.31
N MET A 271 -18.63 -8.07 18.03
CA MET A 271 -19.96 -8.51 17.54
C MET A 271 -20.16 -10.03 17.68
N GLY A 272 -19.08 -10.79 17.78
CA GLY A 272 -19.08 -12.25 17.85
C GLY A 272 -19.41 -12.90 16.50
N GLN A 273 -19.10 -14.20 16.39
CA GLN A 273 -19.53 -15.00 15.23
C GLN A 273 -21.06 -15.14 15.29
N LYS A 274 -21.75 -14.29 14.56
CA LYS A 274 -23.21 -14.40 14.34
C LYS A 274 -23.47 -15.26 13.12
N ASN A 275 -24.70 -15.73 12.96
CA ASN A 275 -25.18 -16.63 11.91
C ASN A 275 -25.19 -15.98 10.50
N TRP A 276 -24.17 -15.21 10.16
CA TRP A 276 -23.97 -14.60 8.85
C TRP A 276 -23.14 -15.54 7.97
N ALA A 277 -23.55 -15.70 6.72
CA ALA A 277 -22.82 -16.49 5.74
C ALA A 277 -21.98 -15.57 4.83
N GLU A 278 -20.88 -16.11 4.31
CA GLU A 278 -20.01 -15.38 3.39
C GLU A 278 -20.78 -14.91 2.14
N GLY A 279 -20.60 -13.64 1.77
CA GLY A 279 -21.18 -13.04 0.58
C GLY A 279 -22.66 -12.65 0.70
N THR A 280 -23.28 -12.80 1.86
CA THR A 280 -24.66 -12.34 2.11
C THR A 280 -24.72 -10.84 2.42
N ALA A 281 -25.90 -10.25 2.32
CA ALA A 281 -26.14 -8.87 2.72
C ALA A 281 -25.75 -8.60 4.19
N ASP A 282 -25.94 -9.58 5.08
CA ASP A 282 -25.48 -9.47 6.47
C ASP A 282 -23.96 -9.31 6.55
N HIS A 283 -23.19 -10.13 5.80
CA HIS A 283 -21.74 -10.04 5.77
C HIS A 283 -21.28 -8.65 5.30
N TYR A 284 -21.77 -8.18 4.16
CA TYR A 284 -21.41 -6.84 3.65
C TYR A 284 -21.83 -5.72 4.61
N HIS A 285 -23.07 -5.77 5.11
CA HIS A 285 -23.59 -4.76 6.02
C HIS A 285 -22.72 -4.62 7.29
N LEU A 286 -22.46 -5.74 7.97
CA LEU A 286 -21.75 -5.71 9.24
C LEU A 286 -20.28 -5.29 9.08
N VAL A 287 -19.60 -5.72 8.01
CA VAL A 287 -18.25 -5.26 7.70
C VAL A 287 -18.25 -3.77 7.38
N VAL A 288 -19.20 -3.27 6.58
CA VAL A 288 -19.33 -1.84 6.25
C VAL A 288 -19.59 -1.00 7.50
N GLU A 289 -20.48 -1.45 8.38
CA GLU A 289 -20.78 -0.72 9.62
C GLU A 289 -19.58 -0.68 10.59
N ALA A 290 -18.82 -1.78 10.70
CA ALA A 290 -17.59 -1.81 11.49
C ALA A 290 -16.52 -0.83 10.92
N ILE A 291 -16.41 -0.76 9.59
CA ILE A 291 -15.53 0.21 8.92
C ILE A 291 -15.95 1.65 9.24
N LYS A 292 -17.25 1.95 9.17
CA LYS A 292 -17.76 3.29 9.49
C LYS A 292 -17.37 3.70 10.92
N ARG A 293 -17.51 2.80 11.90
CA ARG A 293 -17.10 3.06 13.30
C ARG A 293 -15.61 3.37 13.42
N ALA A 294 -14.76 2.56 12.80
CA ALA A 294 -13.33 2.79 12.79
C ALA A 294 -12.96 4.14 12.12
N PHE A 295 -13.61 4.47 11.02
CA PHE A 295 -13.32 5.69 10.26
C PHE A 295 -13.73 6.97 10.99
N LEU A 296 -14.78 6.95 11.81
CA LEU A 296 -15.15 8.08 12.66
C LEU A 296 -14.05 8.47 13.66
N LYS A 297 -13.16 7.53 14.00
CA LYS A 297 -12.02 7.74 14.91
C LYS A 297 -10.68 7.93 14.19
N ARG A 298 -10.60 7.58 12.91
CA ARG A 298 -9.34 7.55 12.15
C ARG A 298 -8.66 8.90 11.99
N ASP A 299 -9.40 9.99 11.86
CA ASP A 299 -8.84 11.32 11.57
C ASP A 299 -7.99 11.89 12.72
N GLN A 300 -8.06 11.29 13.91
CA GLN A 300 -7.18 11.67 15.02
C GLN A 300 -5.77 11.01 14.93
N ILE A 301 -5.57 10.01 14.06
CA ILE A 301 -4.27 9.35 13.88
C ILE A 301 -3.30 10.33 13.21
N ALA A 302 -2.16 10.58 13.84
CA ALA A 302 -1.17 11.54 13.40
C ALA A 302 0.25 11.08 13.77
N ASP A 303 1.28 11.83 13.37
CA ASP A 303 2.66 11.56 13.76
C ASP A 303 2.82 11.63 15.28
N PRO A 304 3.21 10.54 15.94
CA PRO A 304 3.34 10.49 17.40
C PRO A 304 4.41 11.44 17.96
N ASP A 305 5.38 11.86 17.15
CA ASP A 305 6.40 12.84 17.58
C ASP A 305 5.82 14.27 17.73
N PHE A 306 4.61 14.51 17.21
CA PHE A 306 3.94 15.82 17.21
C PHE A 306 2.64 15.85 18.01
N THR A 307 2.36 14.81 18.80
CA THR A 307 1.18 14.72 19.66
C THR A 307 1.49 13.89 20.90
N SER A 308 0.75 14.14 21.99
CA SER A 308 0.81 13.31 23.19
C SER A 308 -0.25 12.19 23.21
N THR A 309 -1.01 12.03 22.11
CA THR A 309 -2.07 11.02 22.02
C THR A 309 -1.49 9.62 21.97
N ASP A 310 -1.93 8.75 22.88
CA ASP A 310 -1.67 7.31 22.79
C ASP A 310 -2.69 6.68 21.83
N PHE A 311 -2.24 6.39 20.62
CA PHE A 311 -3.11 5.79 19.60
C PHE A 311 -3.42 4.31 19.86
N THR A 312 -2.70 3.63 20.75
CA THR A 312 -3.02 2.23 21.10
C THR A 312 -4.33 2.13 21.87
N ALA A 313 -4.74 3.20 22.56
CA ALA A 313 -6.04 3.31 23.22
C ALA A 313 -7.23 3.13 22.25
N LEU A 314 -7.05 3.38 20.94
CA LEU A 314 -8.07 3.11 19.92
C LEU A 314 -8.42 1.62 19.78
N LEU A 315 -7.57 0.73 20.31
CA LEU A 315 -7.78 -0.72 20.34
C LEU A 315 -8.27 -1.22 21.70
N ASP A 316 -8.65 -0.30 22.62
CA ASP A 316 -9.20 -0.69 23.91
C ASP A 316 -10.47 -1.54 23.75
N HIS A 317 -10.54 -2.64 24.47
CA HIS A 317 -11.64 -3.61 24.39
C HIS A 317 -13.00 -2.97 24.69
N ALA A 318 -13.08 -2.11 25.69
CA ALA A 318 -14.33 -1.47 26.08
C ALA A 318 -14.87 -0.53 25.00
N ASP A 319 -13.97 0.21 24.34
CA ASP A 319 -14.31 1.12 23.24
C ASP A 319 -14.76 0.37 21.99
N LEU A 320 -14.06 -0.73 21.64
CA LEU A 320 -14.43 -1.60 20.52
C LEU A 320 -15.77 -2.31 20.77
N ALA A 321 -16.02 -2.74 22.00
CA ALA A 321 -17.29 -3.37 22.40
C ALA A 321 -18.46 -2.36 22.37
N ALA A 322 -18.21 -1.10 22.75
CA ALA A 322 -19.22 -0.03 22.64
C ALA A 322 -19.56 0.23 21.16
N ASP A 323 -18.54 0.38 20.29
CA ASP A 323 -18.75 0.54 18.84
C ASP A 323 -19.54 -0.63 18.24
N ALA A 324 -19.23 -1.87 18.63
CA ALA A 324 -19.93 -3.06 18.17
C ALA A 324 -21.40 -3.09 18.60
N LYS A 325 -21.70 -2.65 19.83
CA LYS A 325 -23.06 -2.58 20.36
C LYS A 325 -23.92 -1.54 19.64
N ASP A 326 -23.31 -0.48 19.16
CA ASP A 326 -23.97 0.61 18.44
C ASP A 326 -24.30 0.26 16.99
N ILE A 327 -23.84 -0.88 16.46
CA ILE A 327 -24.16 -1.33 15.11
C ILE A 327 -25.57 -1.94 15.10
N SER A 328 -26.45 -1.35 14.29
CA SER A 328 -27.75 -1.93 14.01
C SER A 328 -27.63 -3.03 12.95
N PRO A 329 -28.20 -4.21 13.15
CA PRO A 329 -28.16 -5.28 12.14
C PRO A 329 -29.06 -4.99 10.93
N THR A 330 -29.98 -4.03 11.03
CA THR A 330 -31.02 -3.76 10.04
C THR A 330 -30.99 -2.36 9.44
N ASN A 331 -30.20 -1.45 9.99
CA ASN A 331 -30.17 -0.05 9.55
C ASN A 331 -28.72 0.43 9.42
N ALA A 332 -28.38 0.93 8.25
CA ALA A 332 -27.09 1.54 7.98
C ALA A 332 -26.96 2.89 8.69
N LEU A 333 -25.77 3.16 9.23
CA LEU A 333 -25.40 4.49 9.68
C LEU A 333 -25.30 5.41 8.46
N ASP A 334 -25.88 6.61 8.55
CA ASP A 334 -25.66 7.66 7.54
C ASP A 334 -24.17 7.92 7.38
N TRP A 335 -23.71 8.03 6.12
CA TRP A 335 -22.29 8.12 5.82
C TRP A 335 -21.93 9.36 5.01
N PRO A 336 -21.82 10.54 5.62
CA PRO A 336 -21.15 11.69 5.04
C PRO A 336 -19.72 11.76 5.58
N HIS A 337 -18.77 11.02 5.04
CA HIS A 337 -17.36 11.13 5.46
C HIS A 337 -16.48 11.54 4.28
N PRO A 338 -15.60 12.57 4.42
CA PRO A 338 -14.69 12.95 3.35
C PRO A 338 -13.72 11.79 3.06
N PHE A 339 -13.81 11.22 1.87
CA PHE A 339 -12.95 10.15 1.41
C PHE A 339 -11.66 10.73 0.80
N ARG A 340 -10.52 10.09 1.08
CA ARG A 340 -9.22 10.42 0.48
C ARG A 340 -8.83 9.34 -0.50
N HIS A 341 -8.57 9.74 -1.74
CA HIS A 341 -8.09 8.84 -2.78
C HIS A 341 -6.60 8.56 -2.62
N GLY A 342 -6.12 7.45 -3.17
CA GLY A 342 -4.71 7.11 -3.28
C GLY A 342 -4.53 5.71 -3.82
N ASP A 343 -3.40 5.49 -4.48
CA ASP A 343 -3.04 4.20 -5.06
C ASP A 343 -1.67 3.73 -4.55
N THR A 344 -1.45 2.42 -4.62
CA THR A 344 -0.34 1.76 -3.91
C THR A 344 -0.07 0.42 -4.57
N VAL A 345 1.08 -0.18 -4.33
CA VAL A 345 1.33 -1.59 -4.62
C VAL A 345 1.56 -2.36 -3.33
N PHE A 346 0.93 -3.54 -3.25
CA PHE A 346 1.21 -4.54 -2.22
C PHE A 346 2.16 -5.61 -2.76
N LEU A 347 3.16 -5.97 -1.97
CA LEU A 347 4.06 -7.07 -2.24
C LEU A 347 4.45 -7.77 -0.93
N ALA A 348 4.66 -9.08 -1.00
CA ALA A 348 5.08 -9.85 0.16
C ALA A 348 5.95 -11.04 -0.26
N ALA A 349 6.81 -11.47 0.66
CA ALA A 349 7.56 -12.71 0.51
C ALA A 349 7.70 -13.44 1.85
N LYS A 350 7.77 -14.77 1.76
CA LYS A 350 8.25 -15.66 2.81
C LYS A 350 9.39 -16.50 2.25
N ASP A 351 10.51 -16.57 2.97
CA ASP A 351 11.66 -17.40 2.59
C ASP A 351 11.58 -18.84 3.15
N ALA A 352 12.49 -19.69 2.69
CA ALA A 352 12.53 -21.10 3.11
C ALA A 352 12.85 -21.27 4.61
N ASN A 353 13.48 -20.28 5.24
CA ASN A 353 13.80 -20.28 6.66
C ASN A 353 12.64 -19.83 7.56
N GLY A 354 11.54 -19.36 6.96
CA GLY A 354 10.35 -18.91 7.67
C GLY A 354 10.32 -17.42 7.99
N ASN A 355 11.30 -16.63 7.54
CA ASN A 355 11.23 -15.18 7.66
C ASN A 355 10.23 -14.61 6.66
N CYS A 356 9.57 -13.54 7.03
CA CYS A 356 8.45 -12.96 6.31
C CYS A 356 8.60 -11.45 6.17
N ALA A 357 8.21 -10.92 5.00
CA ALA A 357 8.08 -9.49 4.76
C ALA A 357 6.79 -9.19 3.99
N SER A 358 5.99 -8.25 4.51
CA SER A 358 4.74 -7.74 3.94
C SER A 358 4.89 -6.24 3.78
N VAL A 359 4.72 -5.71 2.56
CA VAL A 359 5.14 -4.34 2.23
C VAL A 359 4.10 -3.65 1.35
N LEU A 360 3.92 -2.37 1.62
CA LEU A 360 3.24 -1.45 0.70
C LEU A 360 4.22 -0.36 0.27
N GLN A 361 4.31 -0.11 -1.03
CA GLN A 361 5.13 0.93 -1.65
C GLN A 361 4.24 1.83 -2.51
N SER A 362 4.44 3.16 -2.45
CA SER A 362 3.50 4.09 -3.06
C SER A 362 4.12 5.47 -3.33
N THR A 363 3.60 6.12 -4.38
CA THR A 363 3.73 7.57 -4.59
C THR A 363 2.48 8.33 -4.10
N TYR A 364 1.58 7.69 -3.38
CA TYR A 364 0.30 8.10 -2.80
C TYR A 364 -0.86 8.00 -3.80
N PHE A 365 -1.04 8.94 -4.72
CA PHE A 365 -2.01 8.83 -5.80
C PHE A 365 -1.37 8.18 -7.03
N ASP A 366 -2.22 7.66 -7.93
CA ASP A 366 -1.76 7.26 -9.24
C ASP A 366 -0.90 8.39 -9.85
N TRP A 367 0.27 8.04 -10.36
CA TRP A 367 1.26 8.98 -10.91
C TRP A 367 1.81 10.02 -9.91
N GLY A 368 1.61 9.87 -8.61
CA GLY A 368 2.09 10.78 -7.58
C GLY A 368 1.67 12.22 -7.80
N SER A 369 2.61 13.15 -7.73
CA SER A 369 2.36 14.56 -8.02
C SER A 369 2.22 14.88 -9.51
N GLY A 370 2.51 13.94 -10.41
CA GLY A 370 2.69 14.21 -11.83
C GLY A 370 3.99 14.96 -12.15
N VAL A 371 4.81 15.25 -11.15
CA VAL A 371 6.11 15.92 -11.32
C VAL A 371 7.22 14.88 -11.47
N VAL A 372 7.96 14.94 -12.56
CA VAL A 372 9.23 14.22 -12.71
C VAL A 372 10.37 15.15 -12.26
N ALA A 373 11.24 14.66 -11.39
CA ALA A 373 12.33 15.45 -10.82
C ALA A 373 13.46 15.69 -11.85
N GLY A 374 13.26 16.63 -12.75
CA GLY A 374 14.21 16.95 -13.85
C GLY A 374 14.52 15.73 -14.73
N ASP A 375 15.79 15.55 -15.07
CA ASP A 375 16.25 14.47 -15.97
C ASP A 375 16.51 13.14 -15.24
N THR A 376 15.94 12.95 -14.03
CA THR A 376 16.18 11.73 -13.25
C THR A 376 15.23 10.58 -13.60
N GLY A 377 14.12 10.85 -14.30
CA GLY A 377 13.05 9.89 -14.55
C GLY A 377 12.24 9.52 -13.30
N ILE A 378 12.45 10.21 -12.18
CA ILE A 378 11.80 9.92 -10.90
C ILE A 378 10.53 10.73 -10.77
N VAL A 379 9.37 10.06 -10.79
CA VAL A 379 8.09 10.67 -10.42
C VAL A 379 8.06 10.90 -8.91
N TRP A 380 7.80 12.15 -8.50
CA TRP A 380 7.75 12.50 -7.09
C TRP A 380 6.35 12.30 -6.50
N GLN A 381 6.30 11.80 -5.28
CA GLN A 381 5.05 11.59 -4.55
C GLN A 381 4.29 12.88 -4.25
N ASN A 382 2.98 12.76 -4.06
CA ASN A 382 2.11 13.85 -3.66
C ASN A 382 1.61 13.73 -2.20
N ARG A 383 2.38 13.05 -1.33
CA ARG A 383 2.00 12.81 0.07
C ARG A 383 1.79 14.08 0.88
N GLY A 384 2.33 15.22 0.46
CA GLY A 384 2.03 16.52 1.04
C GLY A 384 0.53 16.82 1.15
N ALA A 385 -0.27 16.32 0.20
CA ALA A 385 -1.73 16.47 0.22
C ALA A 385 -2.45 15.74 1.37
N ALA A 386 -1.74 14.90 2.13
CA ALA A 386 -2.30 14.26 3.33
C ALA A 386 -2.29 15.17 4.57
N PHE A 387 -1.53 16.28 4.55
CA PHE A 387 -1.58 17.25 5.63
C PHE A 387 -2.86 18.09 5.61
N SER A 388 -3.35 18.45 6.80
CA SER A 388 -4.40 19.43 6.97
C SER A 388 -3.83 20.85 6.92
N THR A 389 -4.58 21.77 6.34
CA THR A 389 -4.30 23.21 6.36
C THR A 389 -4.99 23.94 7.51
N ASP A 390 -5.81 23.23 8.31
CA ASP A 390 -6.30 23.70 9.60
C ASP A 390 -5.20 23.53 10.65
N PRO A 391 -4.68 24.60 11.25
CA PRO A 391 -3.60 24.53 12.23
C PRO A 391 -3.97 23.77 13.52
N ASN A 392 -5.26 23.59 13.80
CA ASN A 392 -5.75 22.86 14.98
C ASN A 392 -5.94 21.35 14.72
N HIS A 393 -5.81 20.92 13.49
CA HIS A 393 -5.99 19.51 13.14
C HIS A 393 -4.76 18.68 13.57
N PRO A 394 -4.92 17.44 14.11
CA PRO A 394 -3.78 16.59 14.48
C PRO A 394 -2.77 16.39 13.35
N ASN A 395 -3.23 16.35 12.10
CA ASN A 395 -2.40 16.26 10.89
C ASN A 395 -2.09 17.62 10.24
N ALA A 396 -2.15 18.75 11.00
CA ALA A 396 -1.68 20.03 10.50
C ALA A 396 -0.22 19.91 10.06
N PHE A 397 0.11 20.59 8.95
CA PHE A 397 1.48 20.63 8.45
C PHE A 397 2.44 21.21 9.50
N ALA A 398 3.59 20.57 9.68
CA ALA A 398 4.72 21.12 10.43
C ALA A 398 6.03 20.61 9.81
N PRO A 399 7.12 21.41 9.79
CA PRO A 399 8.42 20.99 9.31
C PRO A 399 8.91 19.72 10.02
N GLY A 400 9.43 18.76 9.25
CA GLY A 400 9.94 17.50 9.78
C GLY A 400 8.89 16.47 10.20
N LYS A 401 7.59 16.82 10.19
CA LYS A 401 6.48 15.94 10.56
C LYS A 401 6.21 14.90 9.49
N LEU A 402 5.87 13.68 9.92
CA LEU A 402 5.35 12.65 9.03
C LEU A 402 3.86 12.91 8.75
N PRO A 403 3.39 12.84 7.51
CA PRO A 403 1.98 12.95 7.18
C PRO A 403 1.20 11.73 7.68
N PHE A 404 -0.12 11.85 7.86
CA PHE A 404 -0.99 10.67 7.96
C PHE A 404 -0.76 9.75 6.76
N TYR A 405 -0.64 8.44 7.04
CA TYR A 405 -0.18 7.50 6.02
C TYR A 405 -1.19 6.37 5.78
N THR A 406 -1.55 6.17 4.50
CA THR A 406 -2.53 5.14 4.11
C THR A 406 -1.92 3.76 3.92
N LEU A 407 -0.59 3.61 3.90
CA LEU A 407 0.06 2.30 3.75
C LEU A 407 -0.15 1.44 5.00
N ASN A 408 -0.72 0.26 4.80
CA ASN A 408 -1.19 -0.63 5.84
C ASN A 408 -0.93 -2.10 5.47
N PRO A 409 0.36 -2.50 5.30
CA PRO A 409 0.67 -3.91 5.15
C PRO A 409 0.35 -4.65 6.44
N GLY A 410 -0.25 -5.84 6.35
CA GLY A 410 -0.64 -6.62 7.49
C GLY A 410 0.09 -7.96 7.60
N MET A 411 0.08 -8.51 8.81
CA MET A 411 0.59 -9.83 9.13
C MET A 411 -0.27 -10.46 10.22
N ALA A 412 -0.44 -11.77 10.21
CA ALA A 412 -1.04 -12.49 11.32
C ALA A 412 -0.13 -13.61 11.80
N LEU A 413 -0.08 -13.78 13.11
CA LEU A 413 0.55 -14.94 13.77
C LEU A 413 -0.51 -15.90 14.28
N LYS A 414 -0.23 -17.20 14.18
CA LYS A 414 -1.00 -18.27 14.82
C LYS A 414 -0.07 -19.10 15.70
N GLY A 415 -0.42 -19.26 16.97
CA GLY A 415 0.47 -19.94 17.91
C GLY A 415 1.86 -19.30 18.01
N GLY A 416 1.97 -17.98 17.82
CA GLY A 416 3.23 -17.24 17.87
C GLY A 416 4.11 -17.38 16.63
N LYS A 417 3.63 -17.99 15.52
CA LYS A 417 4.38 -18.14 14.26
C LYS A 417 3.68 -17.41 13.11
N PRO A 418 4.42 -16.89 12.09
CA PRO A 418 3.81 -16.29 10.92
C PRO A 418 2.79 -17.22 10.26
N HIS A 419 1.59 -16.70 9.99
CA HIS A 419 0.48 -17.44 9.42
C HIS A 419 -0.11 -16.77 8.16
N LEU A 420 -0.28 -15.45 8.16
CA LEU A 420 -0.76 -14.69 7.02
C LEU A 420 0.12 -13.46 6.77
N LEU A 421 0.41 -13.19 5.49
CA LEU A 421 0.88 -11.92 4.98
C LEU A 421 -0.19 -11.38 4.05
N TYR A 422 -0.64 -10.15 4.27
CA TYR A 422 -1.74 -9.58 3.50
C TYR A 422 -1.60 -8.07 3.35
N GLY A 423 -2.15 -7.55 2.27
CA GLY A 423 -2.20 -6.12 1.98
C GLY A 423 -2.93 -5.86 0.67
N THR A 424 -3.24 -4.61 0.43
CA THR A 424 -3.95 -4.17 -0.78
C THR A 424 -3.57 -2.76 -1.17
N GLN A 425 -3.66 -2.43 -2.43
CA GLN A 425 -3.74 -1.04 -2.87
C GLN A 425 -5.13 -0.45 -2.52
N GLY A 426 -5.30 0.87 -2.63
CA GLY A 426 -6.61 1.53 -2.57
C GLY A 426 -6.76 2.57 -1.47
N ALA A 427 -5.68 3.17 -0.95
CA ALA A 427 -5.71 4.25 0.07
C ALA A 427 -6.72 4.00 1.20
N ASP A 428 -7.77 4.81 1.29
CA ASP A 428 -8.85 4.65 2.28
C ASP A 428 -9.68 3.37 2.08
N GLY A 429 -9.58 2.72 0.90
CA GLY A 429 -10.14 1.40 0.66
C GLY A 429 -9.35 0.26 1.32
N GLN A 430 -8.08 0.49 1.72
CA GLN A 430 -7.26 -0.60 2.26
C GLN A 430 -7.89 -1.27 3.50
N PRO A 431 -8.29 -0.56 4.58
CA PRO A 431 -8.94 -1.20 5.71
C PRO A 431 -10.23 -1.94 5.34
N GLN A 432 -10.95 -1.44 4.34
CA GLN A 432 -12.21 -2.00 3.86
C GLN A 432 -11.97 -3.35 3.16
N THR A 433 -11.07 -3.36 2.17
CA THR A 433 -10.69 -4.58 1.46
C THR A 433 -10.09 -5.61 2.41
N LEU A 434 -9.21 -5.17 3.33
CA LEU A 434 -8.56 -6.07 4.29
C LEU A 434 -9.58 -6.70 5.26
N ALA A 435 -10.56 -5.95 5.75
CA ALA A 435 -11.60 -6.50 6.61
C ALA A 435 -12.43 -7.59 5.90
N MET A 436 -12.81 -7.36 4.63
CA MET A 436 -13.48 -8.40 3.81
C MET A 436 -12.61 -9.63 3.61
N LEU A 437 -11.34 -9.46 3.31
CA LEU A 437 -10.42 -10.58 3.07
C LEU A 437 -10.12 -11.34 4.36
N LEU A 438 -9.91 -10.65 5.47
CA LEU A 438 -9.63 -11.29 6.76
C LEU A 438 -10.83 -12.10 7.27
N THR A 439 -12.07 -11.59 7.13
CA THR A 439 -13.25 -12.39 7.48
C THR A 439 -13.36 -13.63 6.59
N ARG A 440 -13.11 -13.52 5.27
CA ARG A 440 -13.12 -14.65 4.35
C ARG A 440 -12.09 -15.71 4.69
N LEU A 441 -10.88 -15.30 5.07
CA LEU A 441 -9.78 -16.21 5.40
C LEU A 441 -9.94 -16.84 6.79
N LEU A 442 -10.31 -16.03 7.79
CA LEU A 442 -10.28 -16.43 9.21
C LEU A 442 -11.62 -16.97 9.69
N ASP A 443 -12.75 -16.34 9.31
CA ASP A 443 -14.08 -16.75 9.78
C ASP A 443 -14.71 -17.81 8.88
N PHE A 444 -14.49 -17.68 7.55
CA PHE A 444 -15.09 -18.61 6.56
C PHE A 444 -14.09 -19.63 6.00
N GLY A 445 -12.81 -19.54 6.33
CA GLY A 445 -11.79 -20.53 5.96
C GLY A 445 -11.51 -20.64 4.45
N LEU A 446 -11.79 -19.59 3.67
CA LEU A 446 -11.55 -19.61 2.22
C LEU A 446 -10.06 -19.72 1.92
N SER A 447 -9.72 -20.25 0.74
CA SER A 447 -8.37 -20.18 0.22
C SER A 447 -8.01 -18.74 -0.15
N PRO A 448 -6.70 -18.36 -0.21
CA PRO A 448 -6.28 -17.06 -0.70
C PRO A 448 -6.86 -16.69 -2.06
N ALA A 449 -6.87 -17.64 -3.01
CA ALA A 449 -7.40 -17.43 -4.36
C ALA A 449 -8.92 -17.19 -4.33
N ASP A 450 -9.67 -17.99 -3.59
CA ASP A 450 -11.13 -17.85 -3.49
C ASP A 450 -11.51 -16.54 -2.78
N ALA A 451 -10.81 -16.17 -1.70
CA ALA A 451 -11.06 -14.93 -0.97
C ALA A 451 -10.88 -13.69 -1.86
N LEU A 452 -9.83 -13.71 -2.71
CA LEU A 452 -9.51 -12.61 -3.64
C LEU A 452 -10.48 -12.55 -4.83
N ALA A 453 -10.96 -13.69 -5.33
CA ALA A 453 -11.83 -13.76 -6.52
C ALA A 453 -13.25 -13.27 -6.27
N LYS A 454 -13.74 -13.34 -5.02
CA LYS A 454 -15.12 -13.00 -4.66
C LYS A 454 -15.40 -11.49 -4.72
N PRO A 455 -16.70 -11.10 -4.92
CA PRO A 455 -17.12 -9.71 -5.02
C PRO A 455 -16.68 -8.88 -3.81
N ARG A 456 -16.25 -7.65 -4.09
CA ARG A 456 -15.83 -6.66 -3.08
C ARG A 456 -16.58 -5.35 -3.25
N PHE A 457 -16.37 -4.46 -2.30
CA PHE A 457 -16.97 -3.14 -2.28
C PHE A 457 -15.92 -2.04 -2.03
N LEU A 458 -16.34 -0.80 -2.27
CA LEU A 458 -15.66 0.41 -1.81
C LEU A 458 -16.70 1.38 -1.27
N LEU A 459 -16.62 1.72 0.03
CA LEU A 459 -17.42 2.75 0.67
C LEU A 459 -16.75 4.11 0.48
N GLY A 460 -17.50 5.10 0.02
CA GLY A 460 -17.04 6.47 -0.12
C GLY A 460 -16.97 6.94 -1.58
N LYS A 461 -16.45 8.15 -1.78
CA LYS A 461 -16.25 8.74 -3.11
C LYS A 461 -15.15 8.03 -3.89
N THR A 462 -15.20 8.12 -5.22
CA THR A 462 -14.12 7.66 -6.10
C THR A 462 -13.65 8.80 -7.00
N PHE A 463 -12.60 8.55 -7.77
CA PHE A 463 -12.10 9.51 -8.79
C PHE A 463 -13.16 9.91 -9.83
N SER A 464 -14.07 8.98 -10.15
CA SER A 464 -15.10 9.16 -11.16
C SER A 464 -16.48 9.46 -10.59
N ASP A 465 -16.64 9.44 -9.26
CA ASP A 465 -17.94 9.58 -8.59
C ASP A 465 -17.83 10.46 -7.34
N ALA A 466 -18.43 11.65 -7.43
CA ALA A 466 -18.52 12.58 -6.32
C ALA A 466 -19.52 12.13 -5.23
N ASN A 467 -20.34 11.11 -5.50
CA ASN A 467 -21.32 10.62 -4.56
C ASN A 467 -20.67 9.73 -3.48
N ASP A 468 -21.06 9.95 -2.25
CA ASP A 468 -20.66 9.14 -1.11
C ASP A 468 -21.57 7.91 -1.04
N SER A 469 -21.18 6.82 -1.70
CA SER A 469 -21.98 5.61 -1.86
C SER A 469 -21.17 4.36 -1.52
N LEU A 470 -21.90 3.27 -1.24
CA LEU A 470 -21.33 1.93 -1.17
C LEU A 470 -21.29 1.36 -2.60
N LYS A 471 -20.12 1.35 -3.20
CA LYS A 471 -19.89 0.75 -4.52
C LYS A 471 -19.67 -0.74 -4.32
N LEU A 472 -20.51 -1.56 -4.95
CA LEU A 472 -20.47 -3.01 -4.82
C LEU A 472 -20.36 -3.66 -6.19
N GLU A 473 -19.49 -4.66 -6.34
CA GLU A 473 -19.34 -5.42 -7.57
C GLU A 473 -20.63 -6.18 -7.90
N VAL A 474 -21.05 -6.11 -9.18
CA VAL A 474 -22.37 -6.63 -9.64
C VAL A 474 -22.59 -8.12 -9.40
N ASP A 475 -21.52 -8.90 -9.35
CA ASP A 475 -21.57 -10.34 -9.10
C ASP A 475 -21.80 -10.72 -7.62
N ALA A 476 -22.01 -9.72 -6.73
CA ALA A 476 -22.57 -9.94 -5.40
C ALA A 476 -24.03 -10.46 -5.46
N GLY A 477 -24.76 -10.15 -6.54
CA GLY A 477 -26.12 -10.61 -6.83
C GLY A 477 -27.23 -9.64 -6.41
N ASP A 478 -28.30 -9.62 -7.18
CA ASP A 478 -29.42 -8.67 -7.01
C ASP A 478 -30.04 -8.73 -5.62
N ASP A 479 -30.22 -9.91 -5.04
CA ASP A 479 -30.78 -10.08 -3.69
C ASP A 479 -29.94 -9.33 -2.64
N VAL A 480 -28.61 -9.36 -2.77
CA VAL A 480 -27.69 -8.63 -1.87
C VAL A 480 -27.86 -7.13 -2.02
N PHE A 481 -27.96 -6.63 -3.27
CA PHE A 481 -28.22 -5.21 -3.53
C PHE A 481 -29.55 -4.76 -2.92
N ASP A 482 -30.64 -5.52 -3.13
CA ASP A 482 -31.97 -5.18 -2.63
C ASP A 482 -32.01 -5.14 -1.10
N GLU A 483 -31.43 -6.14 -0.44
CA GLU A 483 -31.37 -6.19 1.02
C GLU A 483 -30.51 -5.06 1.63
N LEU A 484 -29.37 -4.73 1.03
CA LEU A 484 -28.52 -3.62 1.49
C LEU A 484 -29.22 -2.27 1.28
N ALA A 485 -29.92 -2.08 0.16
CA ALA A 485 -30.73 -0.88 -0.09
C ALA A 485 -31.86 -0.76 0.94
N ALA A 486 -32.54 -1.86 1.27
CA ALA A 486 -33.60 -1.89 2.29
C ALA A 486 -33.07 -1.50 3.69
N ARG A 487 -31.79 -1.74 3.99
CA ARG A 487 -31.12 -1.30 5.23
C ARG A 487 -30.68 0.17 5.20
N GLY A 488 -30.85 0.89 4.07
CA GLY A 488 -30.52 2.28 3.93
C GLY A 488 -29.11 2.57 3.39
N HIS A 489 -28.39 1.57 2.86
CA HIS A 489 -27.15 1.84 2.14
C HIS A 489 -27.43 2.55 0.81
N VAL A 490 -26.70 3.63 0.52
CA VAL A 490 -26.69 4.27 -0.79
C VAL A 490 -25.76 3.48 -1.71
N LEU A 491 -26.33 2.66 -2.59
CA LEU A 491 -25.60 1.71 -3.41
C LEU A 491 -25.28 2.24 -4.81
N ARG A 492 -24.13 1.82 -5.33
CA ARG A 492 -23.76 1.92 -6.73
C ARG A 492 -23.11 0.63 -7.21
N ALA A 493 -23.66 0.08 -8.30
CA ALA A 493 -23.04 -1.07 -8.95
C ALA A 493 -21.74 -0.67 -9.66
N ILE A 494 -20.70 -1.48 -9.48
CA ILE A 494 -19.45 -1.44 -10.24
C ILE A 494 -19.24 -2.78 -10.94
N GLU A 495 -18.44 -2.79 -12.00
CA GLU A 495 -18.16 -4.02 -12.75
C GLU A 495 -17.49 -5.09 -11.89
N GLN A 496 -17.68 -6.34 -12.27
CA GLN A 496 -17.01 -7.48 -11.66
C GLN A 496 -15.49 -7.31 -11.74
N GLN A 497 -14.80 -7.66 -10.68
CA GLN A 497 -13.34 -7.51 -10.57
C GLN A 497 -12.85 -6.09 -10.89
N SER A 498 -13.57 -5.09 -10.42
CA SER A 498 -13.22 -3.70 -10.59
C SER A 498 -11.94 -3.34 -9.83
N ALA A 499 -11.01 -2.67 -10.50
CA ALA A 499 -9.79 -2.14 -9.86
C ALA A 499 -10.09 -1.14 -8.72
N LEU A 500 -11.29 -0.53 -8.70
CA LEU A 500 -11.74 0.35 -7.62
C LEU A 500 -11.89 -0.38 -6.27
N ALA A 501 -12.11 -1.69 -6.29
CA ALA A 501 -12.24 -2.53 -5.08
C ALA A 501 -10.89 -3.02 -4.53
N GLY A 502 -9.78 -2.42 -4.96
CA GLY A 502 -8.43 -2.71 -4.52
C GLY A 502 -7.75 -3.84 -5.32
N GLN A 503 -6.43 -3.89 -5.22
CA GLN A 503 -5.60 -4.99 -5.73
C GLN A 503 -4.82 -5.57 -4.56
N ALA A 504 -5.21 -6.74 -4.09
CA ALA A 504 -4.69 -7.34 -2.88
C ALA A 504 -3.77 -8.54 -3.18
N GLY A 505 -2.97 -8.91 -2.19
CA GLY A 505 -2.20 -10.13 -2.22
C GLY A 505 -2.23 -10.83 -0.86
N ILE A 506 -2.12 -12.15 -0.87
CA ILE A 506 -2.14 -12.98 0.33
C ILE A 506 -1.12 -14.09 0.19
N ILE A 507 -0.34 -14.31 1.25
CA ILE A 507 0.42 -15.54 1.47
C ILE A 507 -0.06 -16.14 2.78
N ARG A 508 -0.56 -17.38 2.74
CA ARG A 508 -0.94 -18.17 3.92
C ARG A 508 0.11 -19.24 4.16
N ILE A 509 0.48 -19.42 5.42
CA ILE A 509 1.53 -20.35 5.87
C ILE A 509 0.85 -21.37 6.80
N ASP A 510 1.08 -22.66 6.55
CA ASP A 510 0.60 -23.72 7.42
C ASP A 510 1.55 -23.99 8.60
N GLU A 511 1.16 -24.92 9.48
CA GLU A 511 1.92 -25.27 10.70
C GLU A 511 3.27 -25.91 10.37
N ASP A 512 3.41 -26.53 9.21
CA ASP A 512 4.65 -27.15 8.72
C ASP A 512 5.55 -26.19 7.94
N GLY A 513 5.10 -24.94 7.75
CA GLY A 513 5.81 -23.87 7.06
C GLY A 513 5.68 -23.91 5.54
N PHE A 514 4.76 -24.72 4.99
CA PHE A 514 4.40 -24.65 3.57
C PHE A 514 3.49 -23.45 3.29
N VAL A 515 3.49 -22.97 2.06
CA VAL A 515 2.77 -21.76 1.66
C VAL A 515 1.71 -22.04 0.60
N ASP A 516 0.61 -21.32 0.73
CA ASP A 516 -0.44 -21.13 -0.25
C ASP A 516 -0.65 -19.63 -0.42
N GLY A 517 -0.80 -19.13 -1.65
CA GLY A 517 -0.95 -17.70 -1.85
C GLY A 517 -1.44 -17.33 -3.24
N ALA A 518 -1.96 -16.12 -3.33
CA ALA A 518 -2.45 -15.55 -4.57
C ALA A 518 -2.22 -14.04 -4.62
N HIS A 519 -2.18 -13.49 -5.81
CA HIS A 519 -2.36 -12.07 -6.07
C HIS A 519 -3.70 -11.84 -6.76
N ASP A 520 -4.24 -10.65 -6.60
CA ASP A 520 -5.58 -10.26 -7.03
C ASP A 520 -5.79 -10.44 -8.54
N PRO A 521 -6.88 -11.07 -8.97
CA PRO A 521 -7.24 -11.14 -10.39
C PRO A 521 -7.53 -9.76 -11.01
N ARG A 522 -7.71 -8.70 -10.19
CA ARG A 522 -7.85 -7.30 -10.60
C ARG A 522 -6.54 -6.62 -10.96
N SER A 523 -5.41 -7.34 -10.90
CA SER A 523 -4.05 -6.86 -11.20
C SER A 523 -3.39 -7.66 -12.33
N ASP A 524 -2.19 -7.22 -12.74
CA ASP A 524 -1.39 -7.88 -13.79
C ASP A 524 -0.39 -8.91 -13.22
N GLY A 525 -0.48 -9.20 -11.92
CA GLY A 525 0.50 -9.98 -11.19
C GLY A 525 0.10 -11.38 -10.81
N LYS A 526 0.95 -12.02 -10.03
CA LYS A 526 0.73 -13.37 -9.49
C LYS A 526 1.57 -13.65 -8.24
N ALA A 527 1.16 -14.66 -7.48
CA ALA A 527 2.03 -15.30 -6.50
C ALA A 527 2.87 -16.42 -7.16
N ILE A 528 4.12 -16.52 -6.76
CA ILE A 528 5.07 -17.53 -7.27
C ILE A 528 5.65 -18.29 -6.08
N GLY A 529 5.32 -19.58 -5.99
CA GLY A 529 5.93 -20.52 -5.04
C GLY A 529 7.29 -21.02 -5.50
N VAL A 530 8.18 -21.26 -4.51
CA VAL A 530 9.54 -21.75 -4.71
C VAL A 530 9.84 -22.92 -3.76
#